data_dab367b2049f641c7398137265d17c21
#
_entry.id   dab367b2049f641c7398137265d17c21
#
_cell.length_a   1.000
_cell.length_b   1.000
_cell.length_c   1.000
_cell.angle_alpha   90.00
_cell.angle_beta   90.00
_cell.angle_gamma   90.00
#
_symmetry.space_group_name_H-M   'P 1'
#
loop_
_entity.id
_entity.type
_entity.pdbx_description
1 polymer ?
#
loop_
_entity_poly.entity_id
_entity_poly.type
_entity_poly.pdbx_seq_one_letter_code
_entity_poly.pdbx_strand_id
1 'polypeptide(L)'
;MHESMTLKLEKLQDRLSEIENLLIDSETVKDIENYTLLNKEFADLKPIVEKFQEFNSIIEVIKDANDILQSDDDDLKSLAEDELKDSIEKPDLLEQELKLMLLPKDSADDGSAFLEIRAGAGGDEAGIFAGDLFRMYSRLAEREGWSIDVIDIKQAEQGGLKEVVAQLNGKSVFKVLKFESGVHRVQRVPETESQGRIHTSTCTVAILPEVEEVQDIAIDKNDLRVDTFRASGAGGQHVNKTDSAVRLTHIPSGLVVECQDGRSQHKNKEKALSLLASKLKQQEIESQQESIASERKILVGTGDRSEKIRTYNFPQGRMTDHRIKLTQHNLDQIMDGDIKTICDALLAENQLAMLSQLESE
;
A
#
# COMPACT_ATOMS: atom_id res chain seq x y z
N MET A 1 2.62 -24.24 -18.19
CA MET A 1 3.36 -23.18 -17.45
C MET A 1 4.61 -22.79 -18.24
N HIS A 2 4.98 -21.48 -18.28
CA HIS A 2 6.15 -21.00 -19.02
C HIS A 2 7.46 -21.36 -18.30
N GLU A 3 8.54 -21.66 -19.03
CA GLU A 3 9.82 -22.13 -18.47
C GLU A 3 10.45 -21.12 -17.48
N SER A 4 10.33 -19.81 -17.78
CA SER A 4 10.80 -18.73 -16.89
C SER A 4 10.09 -18.70 -15.54
N MET A 5 8.79 -19.02 -15.52
CA MET A 5 7.99 -19.08 -14.32
C MET A 5 8.33 -20.31 -13.48
N THR A 6 8.54 -21.46 -14.11
CA THR A 6 8.97 -22.68 -13.42
C THR A 6 10.29 -22.45 -12.70
N LEU A 7 11.25 -21.83 -13.37
CA LEU A 7 12.56 -21.51 -12.80
C LEU A 7 12.46 -20.50 -11.62
N LYS A 8 11.53 -19.55 -11.68
CA LYS A 8 11.26 -18.63 -10.54
C LYS A 8 10.70 -19.42 -9.34
N LEU A 9 9.73 -20.31 -9.58
CA LEU A 9 9.11 -21.12 -8.52
C LEU A 9 10.09 -22.12 -7.88
N GLU A 10 10.97 -22.73 -8.66
CA GLU A 10 12.05 -23.59 -8.15
C GLU A 10 12.99 -22.80 -7.22
N LYS A 11 13.39 -21.59 -7.59
CA LYS A 11 14.20 -20.72 -6.72
C LYS A 11 13.49 -20.35 -5.43
N LEU A 12 12.16 -20.13 -5.46
CA LEU A 12 11.39 -19.87 -4.24
C LEU A 12 11.30 -21.10 -3.35
N GLN A 13 11.24 -22.30 -3.93
CA GLN A 13 11.28 -23.57 -3.18
C GLN A 13 12.64 -23.76 -2.49
N ASP A 14 13.74 -23.49 -3.21
CA ASP A 14 15.09 -23.54 -2.63
C ASP A 14 15.22 -22.52 -1.50
N ARG A 15 14.73 -21.30 -1.71
CA ARG A 15 14.76 -20.24 -0.69
C ARG A 15 13.93 -20.60 0.55
N LEU A 16 12.76 -21.21 0.38
CA LEU A 16 11.96 -21.70 1.51
C LEU A 16 12.74 -22.72 2.35
N SER A 17 13.41 -23.67 1.69
CA SER A 17 14.24 -24.68 2.35
C SER A 17 15.43 -24.07 3.10
N GLU A 18 16.04 -23.00 2.56
CA GLU A 18 17.08 -22.24 3.26
C GLU A 18 16.53 -21.57 4.53
N ILE A 19 15.36 -20.92 4.41
CA ILE A 19 14.71 -20.24 5.55
C ILE A 19 14.34 -21.24 6.64
N GLU A 20 13.82 -22.42 6.29
CA GLU A 20 13.52 -23.49 7.24
C GLU A 20 14.77 -23.91 8.04
N ASN A 21 15.91 -24.05 7.37
CA ASN A 21 17.17 -24.36 8.02
C ASN A 21 17.67 -23.21 8.92
N LEU A 22 17.54 -21.95 8.47
CA LEU A 22 17.92 -20.76 9.24
C LEU A 22 17.05 -20.56 10.49
N LEU A 23 15.76 -20.87 10.42
CA LEU A 23 14.84 -20.77 11.56
C LEU A 23 15.11 -21.81 12.65
N ILE A 24 15.77 -22.93 12.31
CA ILE A 24 16.18 -23.97 13.26
C ILE A 24 17.53 -23.62 13.91
N ASP A 25 18.33 -22.74 13.29
CA ASP A 25 19.65 -22.39 13.81
C ASP A 25 19.56 -21.54 15.09
N SER A 26 20.30 -21.99 16.10
CA SER A 26 20.31 -21.38 17.44
C SER A 26 20.93 -19.97 17.47
N GLU A 27 21.71 -19.56 16.47
CA GLU A 27 22.25 -18.20 16.38
C GLU A 27 21.22 -17.24 15.82
N THR A 28 20.45 -17.65 14.83
CA THR A 28 19.37 -16.86 14.23
C THR A 28 18.24 -16.58 15.24
N VAL A 29 17.92 -17.54 16.11
CA VAL A 29 16.90 -17.37 17.18
C VAL A 29 17.29 -16.31 18.21
N LYS A 30 18.57 -16.00 18.38
CA LYS A 30 19.04 -14.92 19.30
C LYS A 30 18.86 -13.53 18.74
N ASP A 31 18.80 -13.40 17.42
CA ASP A 31 18.55 -12.13 16.72
C ASP A 31 17.04 -12.03 16.41
N ILE A 32 16.31 -11.39 17.32
CA ILE A 32 14.84 -11.29 17.24
C ILE A 32 14.37 -10.57 15.98
N GLU A 33 15.10 -9.54 15.52
CA GLU A 33 14.74 -8.78 14.32
C GLU A 33 14.87 -9.65 13.07
N ASN A 34 16.01 -10.32 12.91
CA ASN A 34 16.25 -11.21 11.78
C ASN A 34 15.30 -12.43 11.81
N TYR A 35 15.05 -13.00 12.99
CA TYR A 35 14.09 -14.08 13.17
C TYR A 35 12.67 -13.67 12.75
N THR A 36 12.25 -12.47 13.10
CA THR A 36 10.92 -11.96 12.71
C THR A 36 10.81 -11.75 11.21
N LEU A 37 11.85 -11.22 10.57
CA LEU A 37 11.89 -11.05 9.10
C LEU A 37 11.83 -12.40 8.37
N LEU A 38 12.61 -13.38 8.83
CA LEU A 38 12.59 -14.73 8.24
C LEU A 38 11.25 -15.43 8.42
N ASN A 39 10.58 -15.27 9.57
CA ASN A 39 9.24 -15.82 9.76
C ASN A 39 8.20 -15.17 8.84
N LYS A 40 8.30 -13.88 8.59
CA LYS A 40 7.43 -13.18 7.64
C LYS A 40 7.67 -13.70 6.22
N GLU A 41 8.93 -13.80 5.80
CA GLU A 41 9.31 -14.33 4.49
C GLU A 41 8.83 -15.80 4.34
N PHE A 42 8.99 -16.62 5.38
CA PHE A 42 8.48 -17.99 5.42
C PHE A 42 6.96 -18.06 5.23
N ALA A 43 6.21 -17.23 5.95
CA ALA A 43 4.76 -17.19 5.88
C ALA A 43 4.25 -16.75 4.49
N ASP A 44 5.00 -15.89 3.80
CA ASP A 44 4.68 -15.44 2.44
C ASP A 44 5.02 -16.50 1.38
N LEU A 45 6.14 -17.20 1.50
CA LEU A 45 6.61 -18.18 0.51
C LEU A 45 5.94 -19.55 0.63
N LYS A 46 5.64 -20.00 1.84
CA LYS A 46 5.08 -21.32 2.09
C LYS A 46 3.84 -21.65 1.25
N PRO A 47 2.79 -20.81 1.21
CA PRO A 47 1.59 -21.10 0.41
C PRO A 47 1.87 -21.19 -1.10
N ILE A 48 2.86 -20.42 -1.61
CA ILE A 48 3.25 -20.47 -3.02
C ILE A 48 3.92 -21.80 -3.34
N VAL A 49 4.85 -22.23 -2.49
CA VAL A 49 5.60 -23.49 -2.69
C VAL A 49 4.68 -24.70 -2.52
N GLU A 50 3.79 -24.71 -1.55
CA GLU A 50 2.78 -25.76 -1.38
C GLU A 50 1.90 -25.90 -2.63
N LYS A 51 1.47 -24.78 -3.20
CA LYS A 51 0.66 -24.76 -4.42
C LYS A 51 1.45 -25.25 -5.64
N PHE A 52 2.73 -24.92 -5.71
CA PHE A 52 3.62 -25.39 -6.76
C PHE A 52 3.88 -26.89 -6.66
N GLN A 53 4.04 -27.42 -5.47
CA GLN A 53 4.15 -28.87 -5.24
C GLN A 53 2.86 -29.60 -5.64
N GLU A 54 1.68 -29.04 -5.32
CA GLU A 54 0.39 -29.56 -5.75
C GLU A 54 0.31 -29.59 -7.29
N PHE A 55 0.72 -28.51 -7.96
CA PHE A 55 0.78 -28.44 -9.43
C PHE A 55 1.68 -29.54 -10.01
N ASN A 56 2.89 -29.69 -9.49
CA ASN A 56 3.85 -30.70 -9.97
C ASN A 56 3.32 -32.11 -9.76
N SER A 57 2.70 -32.40 -8.61
CA SER A 57 2.11 -33.73 -8.34
C SER A 57 1.00 -34.07 -9.33
N ILE A 58 0.15 -33.11 -9.71
CA ILE A 58 -0.91 -33.33 -10.71
C ILE A 58 -0.31 -33.56 -12.10
N ILE A 59 0.75 -32.83 -12.46
CA ILE A 59 1.44 -33.04 -13.74
C ILE A 59 2.06 -34.44 -13.80
N GLU A 60 2.63 -34.93 -12.71
CA GLU A 60 3.15 -36.32 -12.62
C GLU A 60 2.01 -37.34 -12.79
N VAL A 61 0.90 -37.16 -12.08
CA VAL A 61 -0.30 -38.03 -12.23
C VAL A 61 -0.79 -38.08 -13.67
N ILE A 62 -0.89 -36.92 -14.33
CA ILE A 62 -1.30 -36.85 -15.75
C ILE A 62 -0.29 -37.56 -16.66
N LYS A 63 1.00 -37.44 -16.38
CA LYS A 63 2.04 -38.12 -17.14
C LYS A 63 1.97 -39.62 -16.96
N ASP A 64 1.87 -40.11 -15.73
CA ASP A 64 1.76 -41.53 -15.40
C ASP A 64 0.48 -42.15 -16.01
N ALA A 65 -0.65 -41.43 -15.92
CA ALA A 65 -1.89 -41.88 -16.56
C ALA A 65 -1.76 -41.99 -18.09
N ASN A 66 -1.09 -41.02 -18.74
CA ASN A 66 -0.82 -41.08 -20.19
C ASN A 66 0.12 -42.25 -20.57
N ASP A 67 1.12 -42.56 -19.71
CA ASP A 67 2.01 -43.70 -19.94
C ASP A 67 1.23 -45.02 -19.79
N ILE A 68 0.30 -45.14 -18.82
CA ILE A 68 -0.58 -46.29 -18.63
C ILE A 68 -1.51 -46.49 -19.83
N LEU A 69 -2.03 -45.44 -20.43
CA LEU A 69 -2.88 -45.52 -21.63
C LEU A 69 -2.15 -46.12 -22.84
N GLN A 70 -0.83 -46.08 -22.86
CA GLN A 70 -0.01 -46.72 -23.90
C GLN A 70 0.30 -48.20 -23.60
N SER A 71 -0.07 -48.73 -22.42
CA SER A 71 0.09 -50.15 -22.05
C SER A 71 -0.93 -51.03 -22.77
N ASP A 72 -0.79 -52.35 -22.71
CA ASP A 72 -1.73 -53.30 -23.33
C ASP A 72 -2.82 -53.80 -22.36
N ASP A 73 -2.92 -53.25 -21.15
CA ASP A 73 -3.86 -53.69 -20.08
C ASP A 73 -5.12 -52.81 -20.10
N ASP A 74 -6.25 -53.36 -20.53
CA ASP A 74 -7.51 -52.66 -20.70
C ASP A 74 -8.16 -52.20 -19.39
N ASP A 75 -7.93 -52.93 -18.27
CA ASP A 75 -8.45 -52.55 -16.95
C ASP A 75 -7.71 -51.33 -16.40
N LEU A 76 -6.39 -51.29 -16.60
CA LEU A 76 -5.56 -50.13 -16.20
C LEU A 76 -5.88 -48.91 -17.07
N LYS A 77 -6.15 -49.10 -18.35
CA LYS A 77 -6.56 -47.97 -19.23
C LYS A 77 -7.85 -47.29 -18.78
N SER A 78 -8.87 -48.06 -18.41
CA SER A 78 -10.14 -47.52 -17.93
C SER A 78 -9.93 -46.67 -16.64
N LEU A 79 -9.08 -47.11 -15.70
CA LEU A 79 -8.77 -46.34 -14.51
C LEU A 79 -8.00 -45.06 -14.84
N ALA A 80 -7.05 -45.13 -15.77
CA ALA A 80 -6.26 -43.97 -16.21
C ALA A 80 -7.12 -42.93 -16.96
N GLU A 81 -8.13 -43.37 -17.74
CA GLU A 81 -9.08 -42.46 -18.38
C GLU A 81 -9.94 -41.68 -17.37
N ASP A 82 -10.39 -42.33 -16.31
CA ASP A 82 -11.18 -41.68 -15.28
C ASP A 82 -10.32 -40.69 -14.48
N GLU A 83 -9.08 -41.06 -14.13
CA GLU A 83 -8.14 -40.19 -13.43
C GLU A 83 -7.73 -38.97 -14.27
N LEU A 84 -7.58 -39.14 -15.59
CA LEU A 84 -7.34 -38.03 -16.52
C LEU A 84 -8.52 -37.08 -16.60
N LYS A 85 -9.76 -37.56 -16.66
CA LYS A 85 -10.96 -36.71 -16.70
C LYS A 85 -11.03 -35.78 -15.48
N ASP A 86 -10.72 -36.34 -14.30
CA ASP A 86 -10.75 -35.59 -13.03
C ASP A 86 -9.58 -34.61 -12.87
N SER A 87 -8.49 -34.81 -13.61
CA SER A 87 -7.24 -34.05 -13.43
C SER A 87 -6.94 -33.07 -14.56
N ILE A 88 -7.61 -33.13 -15.70
CA ILE A 88 -7.22 -32.41 -16.93
C ILE A 88 -7.40 -30.88 -16.81
N GLU A 89 -8.38 -30.40 -16.04
CA GLU A 89 -8.67 -28.96 -15.85
C GLU A 89 -7.91 -28.34 -14.68
N LYS A 90 -7.42 -29.17 -13.74
CA LYS A 90 -6.76 -28.69 -12.52
C LYS A 90 -5.44 -27.95 -12.77
N PRO A 91 -4.55 -28.39 -13.68
CA PRO A 91 -3.32 -27.67 -13.96
C PRO A 91 -3.52 -26.24 -14.42
N ASP A 92 -4.51 -25.99 -15.28
CA ASP A 92 -4.78 -24.63 -15.80
C ASP A 92 -5.26 -23.70 -14.68
N LEU A 93 -6.11 -24.20 -13.79
CA LEU A 93 -6.56 -23.44 -12.62
C LEU A 93 -5.41 -23.14 -11.64
N LEU A 94 -4.60 -24.15 -11.33
CA LEU A 94 -3.45 -24.00 -10.45
C LEU A 94 -2.37 -23.07 -11.05
N GLU A 95 -2.18 -23.12 -12.36
CA GLU A 95 -1.27 -22.20 -13.04
C GLU A 95 -1.75 -20.75 -12.93
N GLN A 96 -3.05 -20.48 -13.07
CA GLN A 96 -3.62 -19.16 -12.87
C GLN A 96 -3.47 -18.69 -11.41
N GLU A 97 -3.76 -19.55 -10.44
CA GLU A 97 -3.57 -19.24 -9.03
C GLU A 97 -2.11 -18.93 -8.70
N LEU A 98 -1.16 -19.75 -9.18
CA LEU A 98 0.27 -19.53 -9.02
C LEU A 98 0.73 -18.21 -9.65
N LYS A 99 0.24 -17.88 -10.85
CA LYS A 99 0.49 -16.59 -11.49
C LYS A 99 0.05 -15.42 -10.61
N LEU A 100 -1.14 -15.50 -10.02
CA LEU A 100 -1.67 -14.47 -9.12
C LEU A 100 -0.85 -14.36 -7.82
N MET A 101 -0.39 -15.50 -7.29
CA MET A 101 0.43 -15.52 -6.06
C MET A 101 1.84 -14.96 -6.26
N LEU A 102 2.37 -15.02 -7.49
CA LEU A 102 3.68 -14.47 -7.86
C LEU A 102 3.65 -12.97 -8.12
N LEU A 103 2.47 -12.34 -8.21
CA LEU A 103 2.39 -10.89 -8.33
C LEU A 103 3.00 -10.22 -7.09
N PRO A 104 3.74 -9.13 -7.27
CA PRO A 104 4.29 -8.40 -6.13
C PRO A 104 3.15 -7.92 -5.23
N LYS A 105 3.20 -8.35 -3.97
CA LYS A 105 2.28 -7.87 -2.94
C LYS A 105 2.75 -6.51 -2.46
N ASP A 106 1.85 -5.53 -2.48
CA ASP A 106 2.09 -4.27 -1.81
C ASP A 106 1.96 -4.50 -0.30
N SER A 107 3.00 -4.15 0.45
CA SER A 107 3.00 -4.31 1.92
C SER A 107 1.89 -3.52 2.61
N ALA A 108 1.40 -2.46 1.96
CA ALA A 108 0.29 -1.65 2.44
C ALA A 108 -1.10 -2.29 2.21
N ASP A 109 -1.20 -3.30 1.33
CA ASP A 109 -2.50 -3.87 0.91
C ASP A 109 -3.32 -4.46 2.07
N ASP A 110 -2.69 -5.00 3.11
CA ASP A 110 -3.38 -5.59 4.26
C ASP A 110 -3.76 -4.57 5.34
N GLY A 111 -3.28 -3.32 5.22
CA GLY A 111 -3.43 -2.26 6.20
C GLY A 111 -4.71 -1.44 6.07
N SER A 112 -4.85 -0.52 7.04
CA SER A 112 -5.81 0.58 7.05
C SER A 112 -5.44 1.64 6.02
N ALA A 113 -6.36 2.58 5.75
CA ALA A 113 -6.12 3.65 4.78
C ALA A 113 -6.65 5.00 5.26
N PHE A 114 -6.01 6.07 4.82
CA PHE A 114 -6.55 7.42 4.92
C PHE A 114 -7.35 7.75 3.66
N LEU A 115 -8.56 8.24 3.86
CA LEU A 115 -9.45 8.75 2.83
C LEU A 115 -9.48 10.27 2.91
N GLU A 116 -9.04 10.92 1.84
CA GLU A 116 -9.18 12.36 1.68
C GLU A 116 -10.13 12.67 0.53
N ILE A 117 -11.14 13.50 0.77
CA ILE A 117 -12.04 13.97 -0.27
C ILE A 117 -12.01 15.50 -0.25
N ARG A 118 -11.78 16.12 -1.40
CA ARG A 118 -11.78 17.57 -1.57
C ARG A 118 -12.71 17.97 -2.69
N ALA A 119 -13.50 19.02 -2.45
CA ALA A 119 -14.28 19.66 -3.47
C ALA A 119 -13.35 20.28 -4.54
N GLY A 120 -13.59 19.95 -5.80
CA GLY A 120 -12.85 20.46 -6.94
C GLY A 120 -13.60 21.59 -7.69
N ALA A 121 -13.61 21.50 -9.02
CA ALA A 121 -14.31 22.49 -9.85
C ALA A 121 -15.84 22.31 -9.79
N GLY A 122 -16.59 23.36 -9.39
CA GLY A 122 -18.06 23.31 -9.38
C GLY A 122 -18.71 24.13 -8.26
N GLY A 123 -17.93 24.83 -7.43
CA GLY A 123 -18.46 25.66 -6.34
C GLY A 123 -19.18 24.83 -5.29
N ASP A 124 -20.34 25.30 -4.83
CA ASP A 124 -21.12 24.66 -3.76
C ASP A 124 -21.55 23.23 -4.09
N GLU A 125 -21.88 22.98 -5.36
CA GLU A 125 -22.24 21.63 -5.83
C GLU A 125 -21.10 20.61 -5.66
N ALA A 126 -19.86 21.03 -5.87
CA ALA A 126 -18.71 20.17 -5.61
C ALA A 126 -18.60 19.83 -4.10
N GLY A 127 -18.94 20.78 -3.23
CA GLY A 127 -19.00 20.54 -1.78
C GLY A 127 -20.09 19.55 -1.37
N ILE A 128 -21.30 19.68 -1.96
CA ILE A 128 -22.40 18.74 -1.72
C ILE A 128 -22.01 17.34 -2.21
N PHE A 129 -21.42 17.24 -3.41
CA PHE A 129 -20.97 15.96 -3.95
C PHE A 129 -19.83 15.33 -3.13
N ALA A 130 -18.93 16.12 -2.55
CA ALA A 130 -17.92 15.61 -1.62
C ALA A 130 -18.57 14.94 -0.39
N GLY A 131 -19.64 15.55 0.14
CA GLY A 131 -20.44 14.96 1.20
C GLY A 131 -21.13 13.65 0.80
N ASP A 132 -21.66 13.58 -0.43
CA ASP A 132 -22.27 12.37 -0.96
C ASP A 132 -21.24 11.24 -1.13
N LEU A 133 -20.04 11.55 -1.64
CA LEU A 133 -18.95 10.58 -1.76
C LEU A 133 -18.50 10.09 -0.37
N PHE A 134 -18.37 10.99 0.60
CA PHE A 134 -18.01 10.59 1.95
C PHE A 134 -19.06 9.66 2.56
N ARG A 135 -20.36 9.95 2.35
CA ARG A 135 -21.44 9.05 2.76
C ARG A 135 -21.34 7.69 2.05
N MET A 136 -21.07 7.67 0.75
CA MET A 136 -20.90 6.44 -0.04
C MET A 136 -19.78 5.55 0.55
N TYR A 137 -18.60 6.12 0.83
CA TYR A 137 -17.50 5.36 1.44
C TYR A 137 -17.81 4.95 2.88
N SER A 138 -18.55 5.78 3.63
CA SER A 138 -18.99 5.41 4.98
C SER A 138 -19.92 4.19 4.96
N ARG A 139 -20.85 4.15 4.01
CA ARG A 139 -21.73 3.00 3.81
C ARG A 139 -21.00 1.75 3.36
N LEU A 140 -19.99 1.89 2.49
CA LEU A 140 -19.11 0.79 2.13
C LEU A 140 -18.39 0.23 3.36
N ALA A 141 -17.81 1.11 4.18
CA ALA A 141 -17.10 0.70 5.39
C ALA A 141 -18.02 -0.05 6.37
N GLU A 142 -19.25 0.42 6.58
CA GLU A 142 -20.25 -0.31 7.36
C GLU A 142 -20.53 -1.72 6.83
N ARG A 143 -20.62 -1.88 5.50
CA ARG A 143 -20.88 -3.17 4.83
C ARG A 143 -19.70 -4.14 4.96
N GLU A 144 -18.47 -3.62 4.84
CA GLU A 144 -17.25 -4.42 4.96
C GLU A 144 -16.79 -4.63 6.41
N GLY A 145 -17.48 -4.02 7.38
CA GLY A 145 -17.16 -4.13 8.82
C GLY A 145 -15.92 -3.32 9.22
N TRP A 146 -15.60 -2.26 8.48
CA TRP A 146 -14.52 -1.32 8.82
C TRP A 146 -15.03 -0.21 9.74
N SER A 147 -14.16 0.32 10.60
CA SER A 147 -14.47 1.53 11.38
C SER A 147 -13.93 2.78 10.67
N ILE A 148 -14.61 3.90 10.87
CA ILE A 148 -14.22 5.19 10.31
C ILE A 148 -13.99 6.18 11.45
N ASP A 149 -12.78 6.74 11.48
CA ASP A 149 -12.40 7.79 12.40
C ASP A 149 -12.15 9.08 11.60
N VAL A 150 -13.00 10.08 11.84
CA VAL A 150 -12.88 11.37 11.15
C VAL A 150 -11.83 12.22 11.82
N ILE A 151 -10.79 12.59 11.05
CA ILE A 151 -9.65 13.38 11.55
C ILE A 151 -9.92 14.88 11.39
N ASP A 152 -10.36 15.30 10.20
CA ASP A 152 -10.63 16.71 9.90
C ASP A 152 -11.81 16.84 8.95
N ILE A 153 -12.67 17.81 9.22
CA ILE A 153 -13.80 18.18 8.35
C ILE A 153 -13.85 19.69 8.18
N LYS A 154 -13.80 20.14 6.93
CA LYS A 154 -14.06 21.53 6.56
C LYS A 154 -15.38 21.62 5.82
N GLN A 155 -16.35 22.24 6.43
CA GLN A 155 -17.67 22.45 5.84
C GLN A 155 -17.63 23.54 4.74
N ALA A 156 -18.47 23.38 3.71
CA ALA A 156 -18.72 24.42 2.72
C ALA A 156 -19.83 25.39 3.22
N GLU A 157 -19.85 26.62 2.71
CA GLU A 157 -20.74 27.69 3.19
C GLU A 157 -22.23 27.41 2.95
N GLN A 158 -22.56 26.70 1.86
CA GLN A 158 -23.94 26.36 1.50
C GLN A 158 -24.32 24.89 1.74
N GLY A 159 -23.63 24.24 2.67
CA GLY A 159 -23.80 22.82 2.95
C GLY A 159 -22.83 21.94 2.15
N GLY A 160 -22.65 20.68 2.63
CA GLY A 160 -21.66 19.78 2.09
C GLY A 160 -20.26 19.99 2.68
N LEU A 161 -19.24 19.41 2.05
CA LEU A 161 -17.88 19.36 2.55
C LEU A 161 -16.90 19.99 1.57
N LYS A 162 -16.10 20.96 2.05
CA LYS A 162 -14.98 21.49 1.28
C LYS A 162 -13.81 20.52 1.27
N GLU A 163 -13.59 19.87 2.41
CA GLU A 163 -12.56 18.84 2.61
C GLU A 163 -12.96 17.92 3.74
N VAL A 164 -12.70 16.64 3.62
CA VAL A 164 -12.79 15.67 4.72
C VAL A 164 -11.58 14.75 4.66
N VAL A 165 -11.01 14.50 5.83
CA VAL A 165 -9.94 13.52 6.04
C VAL A 165 -10.43 12.53 7.08
N ALA A 166 -10.46 11.26 6.74
CA ALA A 166 -10.88 10.19 7.62
C ALA A 166 -9.91 9.01 7.52
N GLN A 167 -9.73 8.29 8.61
CA GLN A 167 -9.03 7.03 8.65
C GLN A 167 -10.06 5.89 8.61
N LEU A 168 -9.86 4.95 7.72
CA LEU A 168 -10.64 3.72 7.63
C LEU A 168 -9.80 2.58 8.20
N ASN A 169 -10.26 2.01 9.30
CA ASN A 169 -9.56 0.96 10.03
C ASN A 169 -10.21 -0.39 9.79
N GLY A 170 -9.43 -1.34 9.29
CA GLY A 170 -9.90 -2.68 8.99
C GLY A 170 -8.87 -3.48 8.21
N LYS A 171 -9.20 -4.74 7.93
CA LYS A 171 -8.33 -5.61 7.14
C LYS A 171 -8.50 -5.30 5.65
N SER A 172 -7.37 -5.16 4.95
CA SER A 172 -7.31 -4.98 3.49
C SER A 172 -8.09 -3.76 2.96
N VAL A 173 -8.22 -2.71 3.76
CA VAL A 173 -8.91 -1.47 3.37
C VAL A 173 -8.19 -0.82 2.20
N PHE A 174 -6.87 -0.66 2.31
CA PHE A 174 -6.06 -0.05 1.25
C PHE A 174 -6.14 -0.83 -0.06
N LYS A 175 -6.06 -2.16 -0.01
CA LYS A 175 -6.17 -3.04 -1.18
C LYS A 175 -7.46 -2.80 -1.98
N VAL A 176 -8.58 -2.65 -1.29
CA VAL A 176 -9.90 -2.45 -1.91
C VAL A 176 -10.02 -1.04 -2.48
N LEU A 177 -9.52 -0.02 -1.74
CA LEU A 177 -9.78 1.38 -2.06
C LEU A 177 -8.67 2.07 -2.86
N LYS A 178 -7.46 1.53 -2.97
CA LYS A 178 -6.31 2.20 -3.62
C LYS A 178 -6.62 2.72 -5.04
N PHE A 179 -7.52 2.05 -5.76
CA PHE A 179 -7.93 2.48 -7.10
C PHE A 179 -9.03 3.55 -7.10
N GLU A 180 -9.52 3.98 -5.94
CA GLU A 180 -10.50 5.07 -5.82
C GLU A 180 -9.85 6.46 -5.92
N SER A 181 -8.52 6.54 -5.86
CA SER A 181 -7.78 7.79 -5.98
C SER A 181 -7.92 8.39 -7.37
N GLY A 182 -8.28 9.67 -7.43
CA GLY A 182 -8.42 10.44 -8.67
C GLY A 182 -9.58 11.43 -8.67
N VAL A 183 -9.96 11.87 -9.87
CA VAL A 183 -11.02 12.86 -10.06
C VAL A 183 -12.36 12.18 -10.33
N HIS A 184 -13.31 12.40 -9.43
CA HIS A 184 -14.70 11.95 -9.55
C HIS A 184 -15.56 13.08 -10.09
N ARG A 185 -16.28 12.83 -11.18
CA ARG A 185 -17.13 13.82 -11.85
C ARG A 185 -18.60 13.50 -11.65
N VAL A 186 -19.38 14.49 -11.23
CA VAL A 186 -20.85 14.39 -11.13
C VAL A 186 -21.53 15.21 -12.22
N GLN A 187 -22.64 14.70 -12.72
CA GLN A 187 -23.57 15.37 -13.63
C GLN A 187 -24.96 15.27 -13.06
N ARG A 188 -25.48 16.35 -12.49
CA ARG A 188 -26.86 16.45 -11.98
C ARG A 188 -27.33 17.89 -11.98
N VAL A 189 -28.63 18.08 -11.76
CA VAL A 189 -29.19 19.38 -11.44
C VAL A 189 -28.92 19.62 -9.95
N PRO A 190 -28.11 20.63 -9.57
CA PRO A 190 -27.85 20.92 -8.16
C PRO A 190 -29.13 21.35 -7.43
N GLU A 191 -29.21 21.11 -6.14
CA GLU A 191 -30.30 21.64 -5.30
C GLU A 191 -30.32 23.16 -5.25
N THR A 192 -29.18 23.79 -5.51
CA THR A 192 -29.02 25.28 -5.59
C THR A 192 -29.39 25.86 -6.93
N GLU A 193 -29.71 25.05 -7.95
CA GLU A 193 -30.03 25.50 -9.31
C GLU A 193 -31.54 25.68 -9.51
N SER A 194 -31.99 26.92 -9.73
CA SER A 194 -33.40 27.22 -9.88
C SER A 194 -33.94 27.02 -11.31
N GLN A 195 -33.07 26.92 -12.33
CA GLN A 195 -33.45 26.81 -13.75
C GLN A 195 -33.41 25.38 -14.29
N GLY A 196 -33.12 24.38 -13.45
CA GLY A 196 -33.09 22.97 -13.85
C GLY A 196 -31.94 22.61 -14.78
N ARG A 197 -30.85 23.37 -14.83
CA ARG A 197 -29.68 23.09 -15.68
C ARG A 197 -28.83 22.01 -15.06
N ILE A 198 -28.36 21.06 -15.88
CA ILE A 198 -27.41 20.05 -15.47
C ILE A 198 -26.04 20.73 -15.31
N HIS A 199 -25.49 20.66 -14.10
CA HIS A 199 -24.13 21.10 -13.82
C HIS A 199 -23.17 19.90 -13.85
N THR A 200 -21.92 20.21 -14.14
CA THR A 200 -20.82 19.24 -14.08
C THR A 200 -19.82 19.72 -13.03
N SER A 201 -19.74 19.00 -11.94
CA SER A 201 -18.83 19.29 -10.83
C SER A 201 -17.85 18.15 -10.61
N THR A 202 -16.74 18.41 -9.92
CA THR A 202 -15.71 17.43 -9.64
C THR A 202 -15.31 17.45 -8.19
N CYS A 203 -14.95 16.27 -7.67
CA CYS A 203 -14.26 16.10 -6.40
C CYS A 203 -13.01 15.27 -6.64
N THR A 204 -12.00 15.49 -5.83
CA THR A 204 -10.79 14.68 -5.81
C THR A 204 -10.84 13.76 -4.61
N VAL A 205 -10.52 12.50 -4.83
CA VAL A 205 -10.39 11.49 -3.80
C VAL A 205 -8.93 11.03 -3.78
N ALA A 206 -8.34 10.95 -2.60
CA ALA A 206 -7.03 10.35 -2.40
C ALA A 206 -7.14 9.28 -1.32
N ILE A 207 -6.65 8.09 -1.64
CA ILE A 207 -6.49 6.98 -0.70
C ILE A 207 -5.00 6.81 -0.48
N LEU A 208 -4.58 6.95 0.77
CA LEU A 208 -3.18 6.80 1.17
C LEU A 208 -3.07 5.65 2.17
N PRO A 209 -2.02 4.85 2.11
CA PRO A 209 -1.80 3.80 3.10
C PRO A 209 -1.52 4.41 4.47
N GLU A 210 -1.86 3.66 5.51
CA GLU A 210 -1.38 3.97 6.85
C GLU A 210 0.13 3.70 6.90
N VAL A 211 0.90 4.73 7.21
CA VAL A 211 2.35 4.63 7.31
C VAL A 211 2.72 4.41 8.77
N GLU A 212 3.61 3.48 9.02
CA GLU A 212 4.14 3.24 10.36
C GLU A 212 4.79 4.52 10.92
N GLU A 213 4.55 4.80 12.19
CA GLU A 213 5.19 5.93 12.87
C GLU A 213 6.71 5.77 12.84
N VAL A 214 7.41 6.86 12.53
CA VAL A 214 8.87 6.90 12.59
C VAL A 214 9.33 6.56 14.00
N GLN A 215 9.90 5.38 14.17
CA GLN A 215 10.45 4.93 15.44
C GLN A 215 11.64 5.83 15.87
N ASP A 216 12.01 5.73 17.14
CA ASP A 216 13.16 6.46 17.63
C ASP A 216 14.44 5.95 16.97
N ILE A 217 15.17 6.85 16.32
CA ILE A 217 16.38 6.53 15.57
C ILE A 217 17.50 6.17 16.55
N ALA A 218 17.94 4.91 16.50
CA ALA A 218 19.13 4.47 17.21
C ALA A 218 20.36 4.98 16.45
N ILE A 219 21.09 5.91 17.06
CA ILE A 219 22.30 6.47 16.45
C ILE A 219 23.49 5.54 16.75
N ASP A 220 24.12 4.97 15.70
CA ASP A 220 25.36 4.21 15.87
C ASP A 220 26.52 5.18 16.22
N LYS A 221 27.31 4.81 17.22
CA LYS A 221 28.49 5.58 17.64
C LYS A 221 29.58 5.62 16.57
N ASN A 222 29.64 4.65 15.67
CA ASN A 222 30.60 4.60 14.58
C ASN A 222 30.30 5.63 13.48
N ASP A 223 29.05 6.05 13.35
CA ASP A 223 28.59 7.04 12.39
C ASP A 223 28.75 8.47 12.90
N LEU A 224 29.28 8.63 14.13
CA LEU A 224 29.44 9.92 14.76
C LEU A 224 30.92 10.36 14.80
N ARG A 225 31.17 11.49 14.17
CA ARG A 225 32.40 12.25 14.42
C ARG A 225 32.17 13.23 15.54
N VAL A 226 33.00 13.15 16.57
CA VAL A 226 32.96 14.02 17.77
C VAL A 226 34.15 14.93 17.79
N ASP A 227 33.93 16.22 17.62
CA ASP A 227 34.96 17.26 17.72
C ASP A 227 34.72 18.11 18.98
N THR A 228 35.79 18.38 19.73
CA THR A 228 35.71 19.25 20.91
C THR A 228 36.44 20.56 20.64
N PHE A 229 35.89 21.66 21.12
CA PHE A 229 36.45 22.98 20.90
C PHE A 229 36.17 23.91 22.09
N ARG A 230 36.84 25.07 22.11
CA ARG A 230 36.62 26.07 23.13
C ARG A 230 35.35 26.84 22.90
N ALA A 231 34.50 26.90 23.93
CA ALA A 231 33.29 27.69 23.85
C ALA A 231 33.61 29.19 23.65
N SER A 232 32.88 29.84 22.77
CA SER A 232 32.95 31.29 22.56
C SER A 232 31.74 31.96 23.22
N GLY A 233 31.97 32.87 24.17
CA GLY A 233 30.87 33.60 24.81
C GLY A 233 31.33 34.40 26.05
N ALA A 234 30.43 35.19 26.62
CA ALA A 234 30.61 35.93 27.84
C ALA A 234 30.75 34.94 29.03
N GLY A 235 31.96 34.57 29.38
CA GLY A 235 32.29 33.65 30.46
C GLY A 235 33.64 33.92 31.08
N GLY A 236 33.84 33.53 32.33
CA GLY A 236 35.10 33.71 33.06
C GLY A 236 36.24 32.84 32.50
N GLN A 237 37.39 32.87 33.15
CA GLN A 237 38.64 32.22 32.73
C GLN A 237 38.52 30.72 32.39
N HIS A 238 37.52 30.03 32.94
CA HIS A 238 37.25 28.60 32.71
C HIS A 238 36.69 28.33 31.29
N VAL A 239 35.82 29.20 30.77
CA VAL A 239 35.19 29.05 29.45
C VAL A 239 36.22 29.18 28.32
N ASN A 240 37.20 30.03 28.49
CA ASN A 240 38.22 30.34 27.49
C ASN A 240 39.43 29.40 27.51
N LYS A 241 39.59 28.55 28.54
CA LYS A 241 40.74 27.65 28.68
C LYS A 241 40.43 26.17 28.51
N THR A 242 39.16 25.78 28.62
CA THR A 242 38.73 24.35 28.58
C THR A 242 37.95 24.05 27.32
N ASP A 243 38.27 22.96 26.64
CA ASP A 243 37.54 22.48 25.45
C ASP A 243 36.23 21.79 25.89
N SER A 244 35.26 22.58 26.37
CA SER A 244 33.98 22.10 26.90
C SER A 244 32.87 22.04 25.85
N ALA A 245 33.01 22.76 24.73
CA ALA A 245 32.06 22.70 23.64
C ALA A 245 32.26 21.43 22.80
N VAL A 246 31.15 20.86 22.34
CA VAL A 246 31.14 19.63 21.56
C VAL A 246 30.37 19.86 20.26
N ARG A 247 30.98 19.45 19.16
CA ARG A 247 30.38 19.37 17.84
C ARG A 247 30.22 17.89 17.46
N LEU A 248 29.03 17.49 17.13
CA LEU A 248 28.74 16.17 16.61
C LEU A 248 28.40 16.28 15.13
N THR A 249 29.08 15.48 14.32
CA THR A 249 28.74 15.34 12.89
C THR A 249 28.31 13.92 12.65
N HIS A 250 27.07 13.74 12.15
CA HIS A 250 26.58 12.44 11.69
C HIS A 250 27.06 12.23 10.25
N ILE A 251 27.96 11.27 10.07
CA ILE A 251 28.67 11.06 8.80
C ILE A 251 27.72 10.73 7.64
N PRO A 252 26.71 9.81 7.79
CA PRO A 252 25.83 9.44 6.68
C PRO A 252 24.93 10.57 6.21
N SER A 253 24.35 11.37 7.15
CA SER A 253 23.43 12.47 6.80
C SER A 253 24.11 13.83 6.62
N GLY A 254 25.37 13.96 7.04
CA GLY A 254 26.09 15.24 7.04
C GLY A 254 25.58 16.27 8.07
N LEU A 255 24.63 15.91 8.92
CA LEU A 255 24.08 16.81 9.94
C LEU A 255 25.13 17.14 11.00
N VAL A 256 25.21 18.43 11.33
CA VAL A 256 26.13 18.96 12.36
C VAL A 256 25.32 19.59 13.48
N VAL A 257 25.65 19.23 14.69
CA VAL A 257 25.07 19.80 15.92
C VAL A 257 26.19 20.25 16.87
N GLU A 258 26.05 21.45 17.41
CA GLU A 258 26.99 22.01 18.38
C GLU A 258 26.25 22.28 19.69
N CYS A 259 26.95 22.01 20.81
CA CYS A 259 26.45 22.34 22.13
C CYS A 259 27.61 22.93 22.96
N GLN A 260 27.43 24.18 23.45
CA GLN A 260 28.40 24.90 24.25
C GLN A 260 27.79 25.51 25.54
N ASP A 261 26.56 25.13 25.89
CA ASP A 261 25.81 25.77 26.99
C ASP A 261 26.37 25.45 28.38
N GLY A 262 26.95 24.27 28.54
CA GLY A 262 27.40 23.76 29.82
C GLY A 262 28.90 23.86 30.02
N ARG A 263 29.32 23.86 31.30
CA ARG A 263 30.74 23.78 31.68
C ARG A 263 31.33 22.37 31.57
N SER A 264 30.49 21.36 31.48
CA SER A 264 30.88 19.95 31.42
C SER A 264 30.77 19.44 29.98
N GLN A 265 31.88 18.98 29.41
CA GLN A 265 31.97 18.36 28.11
C GLN A 265 31.01 17.15 27.97
N HIS A 266 30.91 16.31 29.00
CA HIS A 266 30.02 15.14 28.99
C HIS A 266 28.54 15.54 28.89
N LYS A 267 28.12 16.56 29.65
CA LYS A 267 26.73 17.06 29.57
C LYS A 267 26.44 17.72 28.22
N ASN A 268 27.41 18.43 27.64
CA ASN A 268 27.27 19.01 26.31
C ASN A 268 27.20 17.93 25.25
N LYS A 269 27.95 16.83 25.38
CA LYS A 269 27.88 15.68 24.47
C LYS A 269 26.52 15.00 24.55
N GLU A 270 25.97 14.74 25.74
CA GLU A 270 24.62 14.16 25.91
C GLU A 270 23.55 15.06 25.30
N LYS A 271 23.62 16.38 25.56
CA LYS A 271 22.70 17.35 24.94
C LYS A 271 22.81 17.37 23.41
N ALA A 272 24.03 17.36 22.88
CA ALA A 272 24.27 17.35 21.45
C ALA A 272 23.76 16.06 20.80
N LEU A 273 23.87 14.90 21.46
CA LEU A 273 23.31 13.63 21.00
C LEU A 273 21.75 13.68 20.95
N SER A 274 21.14 14.19 22.02
CA SER A 274 19.68 14.36 22.04
C SER A 274 19.16 15.31 20.96
N LEU A 275 19.89 16.42 20.74
CA LEU A 275 19.58 17.37 19.67
C LEU A 275 19.79 16.76 18.28
N LEU A 276 20.81 15.94 18.09
CA LEU A 276 21.08 15.25 16.84
C LEU A 276 19.98 14.22 16.54
N ALA A 277 19.59 13.41 17.55
CA ALA A 277 18.49 12.47 17.44
C ALA A 277 17.17 13.15 17.01
N SER A 278 16.86 14.29 17.66
CA SER A 278 15.67 15.07 17.32
C SER A 278 15.71 15.63 15.89
N LYS A 279 16.89 16.10 15.43
CA LYS A 279 17.05 16.60 14.06
C LYS A 279 16.97 15.50 13.02
N LEU A 280 17.56 14.33 13.29
CA LEU A 280 17.47 13.17 12.39
C LEU A 280 16.01 12.71 12.27
N LYS A 281 15.31 12.60 13.40
CA LYS A 281 13.88 12.24 13.41
C LYS A 281 13.05 13.26 12.64
N GLN A 282 13.31 14.55 12.80
CA GLN A 282 12.63 15.60 12.06
C GLN A 282 12.90 15.50 10.55
N GLN A 283 14.13 15.26 10.13
CA GLN A 283 14.49 15.09 8.72
C GLN A 283 13.79 13.89 8.10
N GLU A 284 13.68 12.77 8.83
CA GLU A 284 12.97 11.57 8.38
C GLU A 284 11.47 11.85 8.21
N ILE A 285 10.87 12.54 9.19
CA ILE A 285 9.46 12.96 9.11
C ILE A 285 9.22 13.90 7.91
N GLU A 286 10.13 14.88 7.68
CA GLU A 286 10.03 15.80 6.54
C GLU A 286 10.13 15.03 5.21
N SER A 287 11.10 14.13 5.08
CA SER A 287 11.27 13.27 3.90
C SER A 287 10.03 12.41 3.63
N GLN A 288 9.46 11.81 4.68
CA GLN A 288 8.24 11.01 4.59
C GLN A 288 7.03 11.87 4.16
N GLN A 289 6.90 13.08 4.72
CA GLN A 289 5.84 14.01 4.34
C GLN A 289 5.97 14.48 2.89
N GLU A 290 7.20 14.74 2.41
CA GLU A 290 7.45 15.09 1.00
C GLU A 290 7.07 13.93 0.05
N SER A 291 7.40 12.69 0.42
CA SER A 291 7.01 11.50 -0.33
C SER A 291 5.50 11.37 -0.43
N ILE A 292 4.80 11.42 0.70
CA ILE A 292 3.33 11.38 0.76
C ILE A 292 2.70 12.51 -0.05
N ALA A 293 3.24 13.74 0.05
CA ALA A 293 2.75 14.88 -0.71
C ALA A 293 2.93 14.70 -2.23
N SER A 294 4.06 14.11 -2.62
CA SER A 294 4.36 13.78 -4.02
C SER A 294 3.41 12.71 -4.55
N GLU A 295 3.22 11.62 -3.81
CA GLU A 295 2.28 10.55 -4.15
C GLU A 295 0.84 11.08 -4.27
N ARG A 296 0.39 11.87 -3.29
CA ARG A 296 -0.92 12.53 -3.32
C ARG A 296 -1.07 13.38 -4.58
N LYS A 297 -0.06 14.14 -4.96
CA LYS A 297 -0.09 14.99 -6.15
C LYS A 297 -0.22 14.16 -7.44
N ILE A 298 0.43 13.02 -7.51
CA ILE A 298 0.34 12.08 -8.65
C ILE A 298 -1.07 11.48 -8.70
N LEU A 299 -1.61 11.02 -7.57
CA LEU A 299 -2.92 10.36 -7.47
C LEU A 299 -4.09 11.31 -7.82
N VAL A 300 -4.01 12.57 -7.37
CA VAL A 300 -5.12 13.54 -7.52
C VAL A 300 -5.01 14.34 -8.82
N GLY A 301 -3.81 14.43 -9.41
CA GLY A 301 -3.58 15.26 -10.60
C GLY A 301 -3.88 16.74 -10.35
N THR A 302 -4.44 17.41 -11.35
CA THR A 302 -4.82 18.86 -11.27
C THR A 302 -6.23 19.06 -10.72
N GLY A 303 -7.05 18.00 -10.60
CA GLY A 303 -8.48 18.10 -10.27
C GLY A 303 -9.35 18.60 -11.42
N ASP A 304 -8.82 18.72 -12.63
CA ASP A 304 -9.57 19.16 -13.80
C ASP A 304 -10.62 18.10 -14.21
N ARG A 305 -11.73 18.59 -14.77
CA ARG A 305 -12.83 17.76 -15.30
C ARG A 305 -12.39 16.80 -16.40
N SER A 306 -11.28 17.07 -17.08
CA SER A 306 -10.70 16.20 -18.12
C SER A 306 -10.05 14.96 -17.55
N GLU A 307 -9.46 15.02 -16.35
CA GLU A 307 -8.72 13.94 -15.69
C GLU A 307 -9.61 12.93 -14.94
N LYS A 308 -10.92 13.00 -15.18
CA LYS A 308 -11.90 12.13 -14.51
C LYS A 308 -11.59 10.65 -14.64
N ILE A 309 -11.59 9.94 -13.51
CA ILE A 309 -11.59 8.48 -13.46
C ILE A 309 -13.00 7.92 -13.53
N ARG A 310 -13.96 8.57 -12.85
CA ARG A 310 -15.38 8.17 -12.84
C ARG A 310 -16.32 9.32 -13.15
N THR A 311 -17.48 8.97 -13.72
CA THR A 311 -18.60 9.90 -13.93
C THR A 311 -19.88 9.31 -13.34
N TYR A 312 -20.49 10.08 -12.44
CA TYR A 312 -21.78 9.80 -11.81
C TYR A 312 -22.84 10.66 -12.53
N ASN A 313 -23.69 10.03 -13.34
CA ASN A 313 -24.73 10.70 -14.13
C ASN A 313 -26.09 10.42 -13.51
N PHE A 314 -26.58 11.34 -12.69
CA PHE A 314 -27.86 11.20 -11.98
C PHE A 314 -29.08 11.18 -12.91
N PRO A 315 -29.19 12.05 -13.94
CA PRO A 315 -30.30 11.99 -14.87
C PRO A 315 -30.46 10.66 -15.60
N GLN A 316 -29.35 9.94 -15.80
CA GLN A 316 -29.34 8.62 -16.46
C GLN A 316 -29.27 7.46 -15.49
N GLY A 317 -29.19 7.71 -14.17
CA GLY A 317 -29.08 6.68 -13.13
C GLY A 317 -27.86 5.76 -13.30
N ARG A 318 -26.76 6.30 -13.88
CA ARG A 318 -25.59 5.47 -14.20
C ARG A 318 -24.29 6.05 -13.67
N MET A 319 -23.38 5.15 -13.32
CA MET A 319 -21.98 5.44 -13.08
C MET A 319 -21.11 4.80 -14.17
N THR A 320 -20.07 5.50 -14.61
CA THR A 320 -19.10 4.98 -15.58
C THR A 320 -17.69 5.15 -15.06
N ASP A 321 -16.94 4.05 -14.92
CA ASP A 321 -15.50 4.08 -14.70
C ASP A 321 -14.79 4.10 -16.07
N HIS A 322 -14.03 5.16 -16.30
CA HIS A 322 -13.41 5.40 -17.61
C HIS A 322 -12.15 4.59 -17.86
N ARG A 323 -11.52 4.07 -16.80
CA ARG A 323 -10.28 3.28 -16.88
C ARG A 323 -10.55 1.91 -17.51
N ILE A 324 -11.57 1.23 -17.03
CA ILE A 324 -11.97 -0.11 -17.48
C ILE A 324 -13.23 -0.09 -18.35
N LYS A 325 -13.73 1.12 -18.70
CA LYS A 325 -14.96 1.32 -19.50
C LYS A 325 -16.20 0.62 -18.93
N LEU A 326 -16.21 0.37 -17.61
CA LEU A 326 -17.34 -0.25 -16.91
C LEU A 326 -18.46 0.76 -16.71
N THR A 327 -19.68 0.41 -17.12
CA THR A 327 -20.87 1.22 -16.87
C THR A 327 -21.90 0.41 -16.10
N GLN A 328 -22.38 0.97 -14.98
CA GLN A 328 -23.44 0.37 -14.16
C GLN A 328 -24.63 1.33 -14.06
N HIS A 329 -25.85 0.76 -14.11
CA HIS A 329 -27.12 1.51 -14.14
C HIS A 329 -27.86 1.48 -12.78
N ASN A 330 -27.16 1.27 -11.68
CA ASN A 330 -27.64 1.20 -10.32
C ASN A 330 -27.06 2.30 -9.43
N LEU A 331 -27.03 3.55 -9.93
CA LEU A 331 -26.38 4.67 -9.28
C LEU A 331 -26.79 4.86 -7.80
N ASP A 332 -28.08 4.68 -7.47
CA ASP A 332 -28.58 4.85 -6.11
C ASP A 332 -27.94 3.83 -5.14
N GLN A 333 -27.78 2.58 -5.59
CA GLN A 333 -27.10 1.53 -4.79
C GLN A 333 -25.63 1.83 -4.62
N ILE A 334 -24.96 2.31 -5.68
CA ILE A 334 -23.58 2.75 -5.65
C ILE A 334 -23.39 3.87 -4.61
N MET A 335 -24.26 4.89 -4.64
CA MET A 335 -24.22 5.99 -3.68
C MET A 335 -24.58 5.57 -2.25
N ASP A 336 -25.24 4.41 -2.08
CA ASP A 336 -25.45 3.75 -0.78
C ASP A 336 -24.34 2.74 -0.42
N GLY A 337 -23.18 2.81 -1.07
CA GLY A 337 -21.97 2.07 -0.71
C GLY A 337 -21.78 0.72 -1.42
N ASP A 338 -22.59 0.38 -2.42
CA ASP A 338 -22.43 -0.86 -3.20
C ASP A 338 -21.43 -0.69 -4.34
N ILE A 339 -20.16 -0.43 -3.98
CA ILE A 339 -19.07 -0.22 -4.94
C ILE A 339 -18.05 -1.35 -4.98
N LYS A 340 -18.20 -2.37 -4.14
CA LYS A 340 -17.23 -3.47 -4.04
C LYS A 340 -16.98 -4.17 -5.37
N THR A 341 -18.03 -4.46 -6.12
CA THR A 341 -17.92 -5.10 -7.45
C THR A 341 -17.08 -4.28 -8.43
N ILE A 342 -17.08 -2.95 -8.30
CA ILE A 342 -16.29 -2.05 -9.12
C ILE A 342 -14.82 -2.08 -8.69
N CYS A 343 -14.58 -2.06 -7.38
CA CYS A 343 -13.23 -2.18 -6.81
C CYS A 343 -12.59 -3.52 -7.17
N ASP A 344 -13.35 -4.62 -7.09
CA ASP A 344 -12.90 -5.96 -7.48
C ASP A 344 -12.56 -6.04 -8.97
N ALA A 345 -13.37 -5.42 -9.83
CA ALA A 345 -13.11 -5.37 -11.27
C ALA A 345 -11.82 -4.57 -11.59
N LEU A 346 -11.58 -3.46 -10.88
CA LEU A 346 -10.34 -2.69 -11.02
C LEU A 346 -9.11 -3.45 -10.52
N LEU A 347 -9.25 -4.19 -9.43
CA LEU A 347 -8.19 -5.06 -8.91
C LEU A 347 -7.86 -6.16 -9.92
N ALA A 348 -8.87 -6.82 -10.48
CA ALA A 348 -8.68 -7.85 -11.49
C ALA A 348 -7.98 -7.32 -12.76
N GLU A 349 -8.37 -6.15 -13.25
CA GLU A 349 -7.73 -5.51 -14.42
C GLU A 349 -6.26 -5.17 -14.13
N ASN A 350 -5.97 -4.63 -12.95
CA ASN A 350 -4.60 -4.37 -12.52
C ASN A 350 -3.76 -5.65 -12.44
N GLN A 351 -4.33 -6.74 -11.91
CA GLN A 351 -3.67 -8.04 -11.86
C GLN A 351 -3.38 -8.58 -13.25
N LEU A 352 -4.31 -8.46 -14.19
CA LEU A 352 -4.12 -8.85 -15.59
C LEU A 352 -3.01 -8.03 -16.27
N ALA A 353 -2.97 -6.71 -16.01
CA ALA A 353 -1.91 -5.85 -16.52
C ALA A 353 -0.52 -6.26 -15.99
N MET A 354 -0.42 -6.55 -14.69
CA MET A 354 0.82 -7.03 -14.08
C MET A 354 1.25 -8.41 -14.64
N LEU A 355 0.30 -9.32 -14.82
CA LEU A 355 0.58 -10.64 -15.43
C LEU A 355 1.12 -10.50 -16.85
N SER A 356 0.55 -9.62 -17.67
CA SER A 356 1.04 -9.37 -19.03
C SER A 356 2.45 -8.80 -19.07
N GLN A 357 2.85 -8.02 -18.07
CA GLN A 357 4.22 -7.52 -17.92
C GLN A 357 5.18 -8.66 -17.53
N LEU A 358 4.79 -9.51 -16.58
CA LEU A 358 5.61 -10.67 -16.18
C LEU A 358 5.82 -11.69 -17.31
N GLU A 359 4.88 -11.84 -18.24
CA GLU A 359 4.99 -12.73 -19.40
C GLU A 359 5.86 -12.11 -20.52
N SER A 360 6.10 -10.80 -20.49
CA SER A 360 6.94 -10.09 -21.48
C SER A 360 8.41 -9.97 -21.08
N GLU A 361 8.75 -10.22 -19.81
CA GLU A 361 10.12 -10.31 -19.26
C GLU A 361 10.66 -11.75 -19.31
#